data_70bdf8d38601bc9621b7e4b9ff8822ca
#
_entry.id   70bdf8d38601bc9621b7e4b9ff8822ca
#
_cell.length_a   1.000
_cell.length_b   1.000
_cell.length_c   1.000
_cell.angle_alpha   90.00
_cell.angle_beta   90.00
_cell.angle_gamma   90.00
#
_symmetry.space_group_name_H-M   'P 1'
#
loop_
_entity.id
_entity.type
_entity.pdbx_description
1 polymer ?
#
loop_
_entity_poly.entity_id
_entity_poly.type
_entity_poly.pdbx_seq_one_letter_code
_entity_poly.pdbx_strand_id
1 'polypeptide(L)'
;MLKSLYARIFTIRNTEWLALLLLCITVLGMPLSRFLMSTGTTGLAVAWAISGNWRYKIDNLKANKILWPIIALFLIHVVWLIGADNPGEAAHDINVKLPLLIFPLVIGSLQLTRKQIMIVLQVFVVAVVISTLVSLGVYLGIYTPKKPVDNIRDISIFISHIRLGLMCLMSVCIIAYAWHQNSRTIKGWHKCVFMLLVLWLVYFIMLIQAATSWISAIVTVIVLFLLYHNRIRKWQFYGFVTLLVVMVAVITAFIKSVYTDFHTIKDTETNLPEFTLQGNPYTHNLKNVDIENGHYVYRYVCLDELTAQWNKRSSICIGNKDGHGQPIRNTLIRYLTSKGLPKDSCGVWQLTDADIKGIESGATNHIYISKSNLYKRVYEIVWEFDHYLRYNDPNGKSVCMRIEFFKTGVYILKQHLWLGVGTGDVNDSFMQAYVETNSPLESEYRLFAHNQYLTFAIAMGLVGLLLALVCIFAPLFMSKSADFLLATFFTILFVSMFDEDSLTRQLGSIMFALLYALALLLAKQKEKQ
;
A
#
# COMPACT_ATOMS: atom_id res chain seq x y z
N MET A 1 -13.79 29.01 -42.88
CA MET A 1 -12.72 28.00 -42.84
C MET A 1 -12.49 27.41 -41.44
N LEU A 2 -12.20 28.19 -40.40
CA LEU A 2 -11.99 27.67 -39.02
C LEU A 2 -13.20 26.91 -38.44
N LYS A 3 -14.45 27.43 -38.60
CA LYS A 3 -15.67 26.75 -38.13
C LYS A 3 -15.92 25.41 -38.84
N SER A 4 -15.59 25.31 -40.15
CA SER A 4 -15.74 24.06 -40.91
C SER A 4 -14.66 23.03 -40.53
N LEU A 5 -13.44 23.48 -40.27
CA LEU A 5 -12.35 22.64 -39.80
C LEU A 5 -12.66 22.08 -38.38
N TYR A 6 -13.13 22.96 -37.47
CA TYR A 6 -13.57 22.59 -36.13
C TYR A 6 -14.67 21.51 -36.17
N ALA A 7 -15.71 21.71 -36.99
CA ALA A 7 -16.81 20.75 -37.13
C ALA A 7 -16.35 19.40 -37.72
N ARG A 8 -15.29 19.38 -38.55
CA ARG A 8 -14.68 18.15 -39.08
C ARG A 8 -13.82 17.42 -38.02
N ILE A 9 -13.05 18.15 -37.23
CA ILE A 9 -12.16 17.59 -36.21
C ILE A 9 -12.97 17.07 -35.01
N PHE A 10 -13.90 17.86 -34.51
CA PHE A 10 -14.69 17.55 -33.30
C PHE A 10 -16.07 16.95 -33.60
N THR A 11 -16.12 15.99 -34.51
CA THR A 11 -17.31 15.12 -34.62
C THR A 11 -17.46 14.28 -33.34
N ILE A 12 -18.66 13.88 -32.98
CA ILE A 12 -18.94 13.02 -31.81
C ILE A 12 -18.01 11.81 -31.85
N ARG A 13 -17.90 11.15 -33.00
CA ARG A 13 -17.05 9.96 -33.18
C ARG A 13 -15.57 10.24 -32.94
N ASN A 14 -15.03 11.34 -33.49
CA ASN A 14 -13.63 11.70 -33.30
C ASN A 14 -13.33 12.08 -31.83
N THR A 15 -14.27 12.77 -31.16
CA THR A 15 -14.16 13.11 -29.75
C THR A 15 -14.11 11.84 -28.87
N GLU A 16 -14.94 10.85 -29.14
CA GLU A 16 -14.93 9.57 -28.42
C GLU A 16 -13.62 8.79 -28.65
N TRP A 17 -13.09 8.78 -29.88
CA TRP A 17 -11.80 8.15 -30.15
C TRP A 17 -10.62 8.88 -29.48
N LEU A 18 -10.62 10.21 -29.48
CA LEU A 18 -9.61 10.99 -28.78
C LEU A 18 -9.68 10.75 -27.27
N ALA A 19 -10.90 10.74 -26.70
CA ALA A 19 -11.09 10.44 -25.29
C ALA A 19 -10.62 9.02 -24.93
N LEU A 20 -10.91 8.03 -25.77
CA LEU A 20 -10.42 6.66 -25.60
C LEU A 20 -8.88 6.61 -25.58
N LEU A 21 -8.22 7.29 -26.53
CA LEU A 21 -6.76 7.37 -26.58
C LEU A 21 -6.20 7.99 -25.31
N LEU A 22 -6.76 9.11 -24.85
CA LEU A 22 -6.30 9.82 -23.66
C LEU A 22 -6.57 9.01 -22.36
N LEU A 23 -7.68 8.27 -22.30
CA LEU A 23 -7.91 7.29 -21.23
C LEU A 23 -6.84 6.19 -21.24
N CYS A 24 -6.49 5.66 -22.42
CA CYS A 24 -5.43 4.66 -22.53
C CYS A 24 -4.06 5.22 -22.09
N ILE A 25 -3.73 6.46 -22.46
CA ILE A 25 -2.51 7.15 -22.01
C ILE A 25 -2.52 7.33 -20.48
N THR A 26 -3.66 7.69 -19.90
CA THR A 26 -3.80 7.85 -18.45
C THR A 26 -3.53 6.53 -17.72
N VAL A 27 -4.20 5.44 -18.12
CA VAL A 27 -4.03 4.15 -17.45
C VAL A 27 -2.65 3.55 -17.68
N LEU A 28 -2.03 3.80 -18.83
CA LEU A 28 -0.64 3.44 -19.11
C LEU A 28 0.32 4.18 -18.15
N GLY A 29 0.05 5.47 -17.93
CA GLY A 29 0.85 6.31 -17.03
C GLY A 29 0.74 5.92 -15.56
N MET A 30 -0.40 5.38 -15.10
CA MET A 30 -0.61 5.08 -13.69
C MET A 30 0.52 4.26 -13.05
N PRO A 31 0.93 3.10 -13.57
CA PRO A 31 2.03 2.32 -13.00
C PRO A 31 3.42 2.69 -13.53
N LEU A 32 3.56 3.51 -14.58
CA LEU A 32 4.83 3.73 -15.28
C LEU A 32 5.36 5.16 -15.21
N SER A 33 4.48 6.18 -15.24
CA SER A 33 4.93 7.56 -15.37
C SER A 33 3.91 8.58 -14.90
N ARG A 34 4.27 9.35 -13.86
CA ARG A 34 3.43 10.46 -13.39
C ARG A 34 3.15 11.50 -14.50
N PHE A 35 4.14 11.73 -15.38
CA PHE A 35 3.99 12.64 -16.52
C PHE A 35 2.90 12.17 -17.49
N LEU A 36 2.96 10.91 -17.96
CA LEU A 36 1.95 10.35 -18.85
C LEU A 36 0.55 10.36 -18.22
N MET A 37 0.46 9.99 -16.94
CA MET A 37 -0.79 10.01 -16.20
C MET A 37 -1.39 11.41 -16.14
N SER A 38 -0.61 12.43 -15.79
CA SER A 38 -1.08 13.82 -15.71
C SER A 38 -1.40 14.38 -17.09
N THR A 39 -0.57 14.13 -18.10
CA THR A 39 -0.81 14.56 -19.48
C THR A 39 -2.09 13.94 -20.04
N GLY A 40 -2.30 12.64 -19.82
CA GLY A 40 -3.54 11.96 -20.22
C GLY A 40 -4.78 12.56 -19.55
N THR A 41 -4.72 12.81 -18.24
CA THR A 41 -5.84 13.40 -17.47
C THR A 41 -6.13 14.83 -17.91
N THR A 42 -5.11 15.68 -18.01
CA THR A 42 -5.27 17.07 -18.43
C THR A 42 -5.71 17.17 -19.90
N GLY A 43 -5.09 16.38 -20.78
CA GLY A 43 -5.48 16.30 -22.18
C GLY A 43 -6.94 15.86 -22.35
N LEU A 44 -7.40 14.90 -21.54
CA LEU A 44 -8.79 14.44 -21.52
C LEU A 44 -9.76 15.55 -21.13
N ALA A 45 -9.45 16.29 -20.06
CA ALA A 45 -10.26 17.42 -19.61
C ALA A 45 -10.34 18.53 -20.68
N VAL A 46 -9.21 18.91 -21.25
CA VAL A 46 -9.12 19.94 -22.30
C VAL A 46 -9.86 19.49 -23.58
N ALA A 47 -9.59 18.28 -24.06
CA ALA A 47 -10.27 17.74 -25.25
C ALA A 47 -11.79 17.68 -25.04
N TRP A 48 -12.24 17.28 -23.85
CA TRP A 48 -13.65 17.29 -23.49
C TRP A 48 -14.23 18.70 -23.48
N ALA A 49 -13.53 19.69 -22.89
CA ALA A 49 -14.02 21.06 -22.81
C ALA A 49 -14.16 21.73 -24.18
N ILE A 50 -13.16 21.56 -25.07
CA ILE A 50 -13.15 22.22 -26.39
C ILE A 50 -13.96 21.50 -27.46
N SER A 51 -14.34 20.23 -27.28
CA SER A 51 -15.03 19.45 -28.34
C SER A 51 -16.48 19.87 -28.60
N GLY A 52 -17.06 20.79 -27.85
CA GLY A 52 -18.46 21.25 -28.04
C GLY A 52 -19.49 20.15 -27.75
N ASN A 53 -20.55 20.11 -28.55
CA ASN A 53 -21.63 19.12 -28.44
C ASN A 53 -22.28 19.03 -27.06
N TRP A 54 -22.46 20.18 -26.38
CA TRP A 54 -22.87 20.25 -24.98
C TRP A 54 -24.23 19.59 -24.69
N ARG A 55 -25.21 19.70 -25.63
CA ARG A 55 -26.51 19.00 -25.47
C ARG A 55 -26.30 17.50 -25.36
N TYR A 56 -25.54 16.91 -26.29
CA TYR A 56 -25.22 15.48 -26.27
C TYR A 56 -24.53 15.05 -24.98
N LYS A 57 -23.54 15.82 -24.51
CA LYS A 57 -22.82 15.54 -23.27
C LYS A 57 -23.73 15.59 -22.04
N ILE A 58 -24.57 16.63 -21.94
CA ILE A 58 -25.49 16.83 -20.82
C ILE A 58 -26.54 15.70 -20.80
N ASP A 59 -27.10 15.34 -21.95
CA ASP A 59 -28.12 14.28 -22.04
C ASP A 59 -27.53 12.92 -21.62
N ASN A 60 -26.30 12.60 -22.06
CA ASN A 60 -25.61 11.40 -21.63
C ASN A 60 -25.28 11.41 -20.12
N LEU A 61 -24.81 12.55 -19.60
CA LEU A 61 -24.51 12.67 -18.17
C LEU A 61 -25.77 12.51 -17.31
N LYS A 62 -26.91 13.09 -17.74
CA LYS A 62 -28.20 12.89 -17.10
C LYS A 62 -28.67 11.43 -17.18
N ALA A 63 -28.37 10.74 -18.28
CA ALA A 63 -28.64 9.31 -18.40
C ALA A 63 -27.73 8.46 -17.48
N ASN A 64 -26.51 8.94 -17.14
CA ASN A 64 -25.53 8.24 -16.32
C ASN A 64 -25.48 8.73 -14.85
N LYS A 65 -26.67 8.90 -14.23
CA LYS A 65 -26.82 9.40 -12.84
C LYS A 65 -26.00 8.61 -11.82
N ILE A 66 -25.66 7.36 -12.08
CA ILE A 66 -24.84 6.50 -11.22
C ILE A 66 -23.44 7.05 -10.95
N LEU A 67 -22.94 7.98 -11.79
CA LEU A 67 -21.64 8.64 -11.61
C LEU A 67 -21.72 9.94 -10.80
N TRP A 68 -22.91 10.47 -10.56
CA TRP A 68 -23.08 11.75 -9.86
C TRP A 68 -22.57 11.73 -8.41
N PRO A 69 -22.71 10.65 -7.64
CA PRO A 69 -22.15 10.61 -6.30
C PRO A 69 -20.62 10.80 -6.27
N ILE A 70 -19.86 10.35 -7.30
CA ILE A 70 -18.42 10.60 -7.37
C ILE A 70 -18.14 12.09 -7.59
N ILE A 71 -18.95 12.77 -8.42
CA ILE A 71 -18.87 14.22 -8.61
C ILE A 71 -19.24 14.94 -7.30
N ALA A 72 -20.28 14.47 -6.60
CA ALA A 72 -20.69 15.03 -5.32
C ALA A 72 -19.57 14.89 -4.27
N LEU A 73 -18.83 13.80 -4.27
CA LEU A 73 -17.67 13.62 -3.40
C LEU A 73 -16.61 14.72 -3.62
N PHE A 74 -16.35 15.10 -4.86
CA PHE A 74 -15.49 16.26 -5.15
C PHE A 74 -16.08 17.57 -4.63
N LEU A 75 -17.37 17.80 -4.87
CA LEU A 75 -18.04 19.03 -4.44
C LEU A 75 -18.07 19.21 -2.92
N ILE A 76 -18.16 18.12 -2.16
CA ILE A 76 -18.03 18.16 -0.70
C ILE A 76 -16.67 18.78 -0.31
N HIS A 77 -15.56 18.36 -0.91
CA HIS A 77 -14.25 18.96 -0.63
C HIS A 77 -14.18 20.45 -0.99
N VAL A 78 -14.86 20.86 -2.06
CA VAL A 78 -14.96 22.29 -2.45
C VAL A 78 -15.77 23.09 -1.44
N VAL A 79 -16.87 22.54 -0.91
CA VAL A 79 -17.68 23.21 0.12
C VAL A 79 -16.86 23.40 1.40
N TRP A 80 -16.04 22.42 1.78
CA TRP A 80 -15.17 22.50 2.96
C TRP A 80 -13.89 23.33 2.77
N LEU A 81 -13.75 24.06 1.65
CA LEU A 81 -12.78 25.16 1.50
C LEU A 81 -13.21 26.43 2.24
N ILE A 82 -14.50 26.55 2.58
CA ILE A 82 -15.01 27.72 3.29
C ILE A 82 -14.39 27.73 4.68
N GLY A 83 -13.58 28.77 4.93
CA GLY A 83 -12.86 28.90 6.21
C GLY A 83 -11.51 28.20 6.26
N ALA A 84 -10.94 27.77 5.13
CA ALA A 84 -9.57 27.24 5.08
C ALA A 84 -8.56 28.36 5.38
N ASP A 85 -7.71 28.12 6.37
CA ASP A 85 -6.69 29.09 6.82
C ASP A 85 -5.46 29.07 5.88
N ASN A 86 -5.18 27.94 5.19
CA ASN A 86 -4.07 27.76 4.28
C ASN A 86 -4.53 27.63 2.81
N PRO A 87 -4.68 28.74 2.05
CA PRO A 87 -5.14 28.70 0.66
C PRO A 87 -4.22 27.91 -0.28
N GLY A 88 -2.91 27.86 0.01
CA GLY A 88 -1.92 27.13 -0.80
C GLY A 88 -2.13 25.62 -0.72
N GLU A 89 -2.24 25.08 0.47
CA GLU A 89 -2.53 23.67 0.70
C GLU A 89 -3.95 23.31 0.24
N ALA A 90 -4.91 24.18 0.45
CA ALA A 90 -6.29 24.02 -0.03
C ALA A 90 -6.35 23.89 -1.56
N ALA A 91 -5.65 24.75 -2.29
CA ALA A 91 -5.56 24.67 -3.75
C ALA A 91 -4.85 23.39 -4.22
N HIS A 92 -3.78 23.00 -3.53
CA HIS A 92 -3.08 21.73 -3.80
C HIS A 92 -4.01 20.53 -3.59
N ASP A 93 -4.73 20.50 -2.48
CA ASP A 93 -5.64 19.41 -2.11
C ASP A 93 -6.80 19.26 -3.12
N ILE A 94 -7.37 20.37 -3.56
CA ILE A 94 -8.41 20.38 -4.63
C ILE A 94 -7.81 19.88 -5.96
N ASN A 95 -6.59 20.32 -6.33
CA ASN A 95 -5.95 19.87 -7.56
C ASN A 95 -5.74 18.35 -7.58
N VAL A 96 -5.31 17.78 -6.46
CA VAL A 96 -5.15 16.33 -6.28
C VAL A 96 -6.49 15.59 -6.46
N LYS A 97 -7.61 16.20 -6.06
CA LYS A 97 -8.96 15.61 -6.13
C LYS A 97 -9.71 15.92 -7.43
N LEU A 98 -9.19 16.78 -8.32
CA LEU A 98 -9.79 17.06 -9.63
C LEU A 98 -10.17 15.81 -10.44
N PRO A 99 -9.45 14.70 -10.40
CA PRO A 99 -9.87 13.46 -11.04
C PRO A 99 -11.27 12.97 -10.65
N LEU A 100 -11.71 13.22 -9.40
CA LEU A 100 -13.06 12.88 -8.94
C LEU A 100 -14.16 13.67 -9.68
N LEU A 101 -13.82 14.81 -10.26
CA LEU A 101 -14.70 15.59 -11.14
C LEU A 101 -14.52 15.20 -12.61
N ILE A 102 -13.27 15.18 -13.09
CA ILE A 102 -12.94 15.03 -14.52
C ILE A 102 -13.43 13.68 -15.06
N PHE A 103 -13.06 12.56 -14.42
CA PHE A 103 -13.38 11.23 -14.97
C PHE A 103 -14.89 10.95 -15.00
N PRO A 104 -15.67 11.16 -13.93
CA PRO A 104 -17.12 10.95 -14.00
C PRO A 104 -17.82 11.85 -14.99
N LEU A 105 -17.41 13.14 -15.11
CA LEU A 105 -17.96 14.07 -16.10
C LEU A 105 -17.67 13.59 -17.53
N VAL A 106 -16.40 13.29 -17.84
CA VAL A 106 -16.01 12.91 -19.19
C VAL A 106 -16.60 11.55 -19.55
N ILE A 107 -16.36 10.53 -18.74
CA ILE A 107 -16.84 9.16 -18.97
C ILE A 107 -18.36 9.10 -19.00
N GLY A 108 -19.04 9.87 -18.11
CA GLY A 108 -20.49 9.92 -18.04
C GLY A 108 -21.15 10.64 -19.20
N SER A 109 -20.43 11.58 -19.84
CA SER A 109 -20.91 12.35 -20.98
C SER A 109 -20.68 11.69 -22.34
N LEU A 110 -19.86 10.64 -22.41
CA LEU A 110 -19.56 9.88 -23.62
C LEU A 110 -20.36 8.57 -23.66
N GLN A 111 -20.57 8.03 -24.87
CA GLN A 111 -21.20 6.72 -25.06
C GLN A 111 -20.12 5.64 -25.29
N LEU A 112 -19.29 5.41 -24.25
CA LEU A 112 -18.27 4.37 -24.32
C LEU A 112 -18.95 2.99 -24.42
N THR A 113 -18.62 2.26 -25.47
CA THR A 113 -19.06 0.87 -25.64
C THR A 113 -18.31 -0.04 -24.66
N ARG A 114 -18.90 -1.18 -24.31
CA ARG A 114 -18.25 -2.22 -23.51
C ARG A 114 -16.87 -2.59 -24.05
N LYS A 115 -16.75 -2.69 -25.38
CA LYS A 115 -15.50 -3.01 -26.08
C LYS A 115 -14.40 -1.98 -25.81
N GLN A 116 -14.75 -0.68 -25.88
CA GLN A 116 -13.83 0.42 -25.60
C GLN A 116 -13.38 0.45 -24.13
N ILE A 117 -14.31 0.23 -23.19
CA ILE A 117 -13.97 0.13 -21.77
C ILE A 117 -13.00 -1.04 -21.53
N MET A 118 -13.27 -2.20 -22.14
CA MET A 118 -12.36 -3.36 -22.02
C MET A 118 -10.99 -3.11 -22.62
N ILE A 119 -10.86 -2.30 -23.71
CA ILE A 119 -9.56 -1.89 -24.24
C ILE A 119 -8.79 -1.07 -23.20
N VAL A 120 -9.42 -0.08 -22.57
CA VAL A 120 -8.76 0.71 -21.51
C VAL A 120 -8.27 -0.18 -20.37
N LEU A 121 -9.09 -1.12 -19.91
CA LEU A 121 -8.72 -2.05 -18.84
C LEU A 121 -7.60 -3.03 -19.27
N GLN A 122 -7.57 -3.46 -20.53
CA GLN A 122 -6.47 -4.28 -21.07
C GLN A 122 -5.16 -3.50 -21.14
N VAL A 123 -5.19 -2.24 -21.58
CA VAL A 123 -4.01 -1.35 -21.57
C VAL A 123 -3.50 -1.16 -20.14
N PHE A 124 -4.40 -1.01 -19.17
CA PHE A 124 -4.02 -0.96 -17.75
C PHE A 124 -3.27 -2.24 -17.31
N VAL A 125 -3.80 -3.42 -17.64
CA VAL A 125 -3.14 -4.71 -17.32
C VAL A 125 -1.74 -4.78 -17.94
N VAL A 126 -1.60 -4.42 -19.22
CA VAL A 126 -0.31 -4.41 -19.92
C VAL A 126 0.68 -3.47 -19.24
N ALA A 127 0.23 -2.27 -18.88
CA ALA A 127 1.07 -1.28 -18.17
C ALA A 127 1.56 -1.81 -16.81
N VAL A 128 0.69 -2.46 -16.04
CA VAL A 128 1.04 -3.08 -14.75
C VAL A 128 2.05 -4.20 -14.96
N VAL A 129 1.86 -5.07 -15.96
CA VAL A 129 2.82 -6.14 -16.28
C VAL A 129 4.18 -5.56 -16.63
N ILE A 130 4.25 -4.52 -17.48
CA ILE A 130 5.51 -3.85 -17.82
C ILE A 130 6.18 -3.30 -16.55
N SER A 131 5.44 -2.62 -15.68
CA SER A 131 5.97 -2.08 -14.42
C SER A 131 6.54 -3.17 -13.52
N THR A 132 5.86 -4.32 -13.41
CA THR A 132 6.35 -5.45 -12.62
C THR A 132 7.59 -6.11 -13.21
N LEU A 133 7.70 -6.20 -14.55
CA LEU A 133 8.89 -6.72 -15.22
C LEU A 133 10.10 -5.80 -15.06
N VAL A 134 9.91 -4.47 -15.12
CA VAL A 134 10.98 -3.50 -14.83
C VAL A 134 11.44 -3.63 -13.39
N SER A 135 10.50 -3.75 -12.44
CA SER A 135 10.83 -3.97 -11.02
C SER A 135 11.58 -5.29 -10.79
N LEU A 136 11.25 -6.35 -11.54
CA LEU A 136 12.04 -7.57 -11.53
C LEU A 136 13.47 -7.34 -12.06
N GLY A 137 13.63 -6.55 -13.12
CA GLY A 137 14.95 -6.18 -13.64
C GLY A 137 15.81 -5.46 -12.60
N VAL A 138 15.20 -4.60 -11.77
CA VAL A 138 15.87 -3.98 -10.61
C VAL A 138 16.25 -5.03 -9.57
N TYR A 139 15.34 -5.93 -9.22
CA TYR A 139 15.59 -7.00 -8.25
C TYR A 139 16.74 -7.94 -8.67
N LEU A 140 16.85 -8.25 -9.96
CA LEU A 140 17.91 -9.09 -10.52
C LEU A 140 19.23 -8.34 -10.78
N GLY A 141 19.30 -7.03 -10.47
CA GLY A 141 20.49 -6.22 -10.71
C GLY A 141 20.78 -5.89 -12.19
N ILE A 142 19.80 -6.16 -13.10
CA ILE A 142 19.91 -5.83 -14.53
C ILE A 142 19.83 -4.32 -14.74
N TYR A 143 19.07 -3.63 -13.90
CA TYR A 143 18.89 -2.19 -13.91
C TYR A 143 19.16 -1.61 -12.52
N THR A 144 20.06 -0.63 -12.45
CA THR A 144 20.39 0.09 -11.20
C THR A 144 19.65 1.41 -11.18
N PRO A 145 18.66 1.61 -10.29
CA PRO A 145 17.93 2.87 -10.18
C PRO A 145 18.81 3.96 -9.55
N LYS A 146 18.45 5.24 -9.80
CA LYS A 146 19.16 6.40 -9.22
C LYS A 146 19.09 6.45 -7.69
N LYS A 147 18.01 5.94 -7.09
CA LYS A 147 17.88 5.82 -5.64
C LYS A 147 18.36 4.44 -5.22
N PRO A 148 19.10 4.34 -4.10
CA PRO A 148 19.49 3.05 -3.57
C PRO A 148 18.27 2.19 -3.26
N VAL A 149 18.40 0.89 -3.42
CA VAL A 149 17.37 -0.12 -3.12
C VAL A 149 17.79 -0.77 -1.81
N ASP A 150 17.33 -0.21 -0.71
CA ASP A 150 17.68 -0.68 0.64
C ASP A 150 16.74 -1.82 1.08
N ASN A 151 15.55 -1.88 0.50
CA ASN A 151 14.55 -2.89 0.81
C ASN A 151 13.92 -3.47 -0.48
N ILE A 152 13.47 -4.72 -0.43
CA ILE A 152 12.76 -5.36 -1.54
C ILE A 152 11.52 -4.57 -2.02
N ARG A 153 10.95 -3.72 -1.17
CA ARG A 153 9.82 -2.84 -1.50
C ARG A 153 10.21 -1.70 -2.44
N ASP A 154 11.49 -1.30 -2.43
CA ASP A 154 12.02 -0.18 -3.21
C ASP A 154 12.31 -0.54 -4.67
N ILE A 155 12.22 -1.85 -5.03
CA ILE A 155 12.29 -2.28 -6.43
C ILE A 155 11.17 -1.69 -7.29
N SER A 156 10.07 -1.24 -6.67
CA SER A 156 8.97 -0.53 -7.33
C SER A 156 9.33 0.94 -7.57
N ILE A 157 10.16 1.18 -8.58
CA ILE A 157 10.82 2.49 -8.83
C ILE A 157 9.88 3.59 -9.34
N PHE A 158 8.75 3.24 -9.96
CA PHE A 158 7.83 4.22 -10.55
C PHE A 158 6.79 4.74 -9.56
N ILE A 159 6.29 3.86 -8.70
CA ILE A 159 5.23 4.13 -7.71
C ILE A 159 5.48 3.33 -6.43
N SER A 160 4.73 3.64 -5.35
CA SER A 160 4.87 2.87 -4.11
C SER A 160 4.46 1.40 -4.31
N HIS A 161 5.17 0.48 -3.65
CA HIS A 161 4.90 -0.95 -3.70
C HIS A 161 3.45 -1.29 -3.32
N ILE A 162 2.83 -0.56 -2.37
CA ILE A 162 1.43 -0.76 -1.97
C ILE A 162 0.50 -0.55 -3.16
N ARG A 163 0.65 0.59 -3.86
CA ARG A 163 -0.20 0.93 -5.01
C ARG A 163 0.03 -0.01 -6.19
N LEU A 164 1.28 -0.39 -6.46
CA LEU A 164 1.57 -1.37 -7.50
C LEU A 164 0.93 -2.72 -7.18
N GLY A 165 0.99 -3.16 -5.92
CA GLY A 165 0.35 -4.39 -5.46
C GLY A 165 -1.18 -4.36 -5.63
N LEU A 166 -1.84 -3.24 -5.32
CA LEU A 166 -3.28 -3.06 -5.56
C LEU A 166 -3.62 -3.09 -7.05
N MET A 167 -2.79 -2.47 -7.91
CA MET A 167 -2.96 -2.52 -9.37
C MET A 167 -2.75 -3.93 -9.91
N CYS A 168 -1.81 -4.71 -9.37
CA CYS A 168 -1.65 -6.12 -9.70
C CYS A 168 -2.91 -6.92 -9.36
N LEU A 169 -3.48 -6.71 -8.16
CA LEU A 169 -4.71 -7.38 -7.75
C LEU A 169 -5.90 -7.01 -8.66
N MET A 170 -6.06 -5.73 -8.99
CA MET A 170 -7.09 -5.29 -9.95
C MET A 170 -6.87 -5.91 -11.33
N SER A 171 -5.62 -6.02 -11.79
CA SER A 171 -5.28 -6.66 -13.05
C SER A 171 -5.65 -8.15 -13.06
N VAL A 172 -5.43 -8.87 -11.95
CA VAL A 172 -5.88 -10.26 -11.79
C VAL A 172 -7.41 -10.35 -11.94
N CYS A 173 -8.16 -9.43 -11.33
CA CYS A 173 -9.62 -9.38 -11.44
C CYS A 173 -10.07 -9.08 -12.89
N ILE A 174 -9.41 -8.17 -13.61
CA ILE A 174 -9.69 -7.86 -15.01
C ILE A 174 -9.45 -9.10 -15.90
N ILE A 175 -8.33 -9.79 -15.70
CA ILE A 175 -8.00 -11.02 -16.45
C ILE A 175 -9.05 -12.11 -16.17
N ALA A 176 -9.43 -12.31 -14.92
CA ALA A 176 -10.45 -13.28 -14.52
C ALA A 176 -11.81 -12.96 -15.15
N TYR A 177 -12.21 -11.68 -15.18
CA TYR A 177 -13.42 -11.23 -15.84
C TYR A 177 -13.39 -11.47 -17.35
N ALA A 178 -12.29 -11.09 -18.02
CA ALA A 178 -12.11 -11.31 -19.45
C ALA A 178 -12.14 -12.79 -19.81
N TRP A 179 -11.52 -13.63 -18.99
CA TRP A 179 -11.58 -15.09 -19.14
C TRP A 179 -13.02 -15.61 -19.05
N HIS A 180 -13.75 -15.22 -18.01
CA HIS A 180 -15.12 -15.69 -17.80
C HIS A 180 -16.05 -15.29 -18.95
N GLN A 181 -15.97 -14.03 -19.41
CA GLN A 181 -16.80 -13.50 -20.49
C GLN A 181 -16.56 -14.19 -21.84
N ASN A 182 -15.32 -14.58 -22.11
CA ASN A 182 -14.93 -15.14 -23.40
C ASN A 182 -14.58 -16.63 -23.33
N SER A 183 -14.94 -17.33 -22.25
CA SER A 183 -14.51 -18.69 -21.96
C SER A 183 -14.80 -19.71 -23.09
N ARG A 184 -15.86 -19.50 -23.88
CA ARG A 184 -16.26 -20.35 -25.01
C ARG A 184 -15.52 -20.02 -26.32
N THR A 185 -15.01 -18.80 -26.49
CA THR A 185 -14.38 -18.30 -27.73
C THR A 185 -12.87 -18.25 -27.68
N ILE A 186 -12.30 -18.24 -26.47
CA ILE A 186 -10.85 -18.15 -26.25
C ILE A 186 -10.18 -19.47 -26.65
N LYS A 187 -9.19 -19.40 -27.56
CA LYS A 187 -8.33 -20.52 -27.95
C LYS A 187 -7.50 -21.00 -26.74
N GLY A 188 -7.14 -22.28 -26.72
CA GLY A 188 -6.42 -22.91 -25.60
C GLY A 188 -5.15 -22.17 -25.17
N TRP A 189 -4.33 -21.70 -26.11
CA TRP A 189 -3.08 -20.99 -25.80
C TRP A 189 -3.30 -19.63 -25.09
N HIS A 190 -4.37 -18.90 -25.39
CA HIS A 190 -4.70 -17.67 -24.64
C HIS A 190 -5.05 -17.97 -23.17
N LYS A 191 -5.67 -19.14 -22.91
CA LYS A 191 -5.96 -19.57 -21.53
C LYS A 191 -4.66 -19.80 -20.75
N CYS A 192 -3.65 -20.41 -21.40
CA CYS A 192 -2.32 -20.55 -20.81
C CYS A 192 -1.66 -19.19 -20.51
N VAL A 193 -1.74 -18.24 -21.46
CA VAL A 193 -1.22 -16.87 -21.27
C VAL A 193 -1.91 -16.17 -20.10
N PHE A 194 -3.23 -16.24 -20.00
CA PHE A 194 -3.97 -15.64 -18.90
C PHE A 194 -3.58 -16.25 -17.55
N MET A 195 -3.44 -17.58 -17.49
CA MET A 195 -3.01 -18.27 -16.29
C MET A 195 -1.59 -17.86 -15.88
N LEU A 196 -0.66 -17.79 -16.82
CA LEU A 196 0.72 -17.33 -16.56
C LEU A 196 0.76 -15.89 -16.07
N LEU A 197 -0.04 -14.98 -16.65
CA LEU A 197 -0.14 -13.59 -16.20
C LEU A 197 -0.69 -13.50 -14.77
N VAL A 198 -1.72 -14.26 -14.44
CA VAL A 198 -2.26 -14.30 -13.07
C VAL A 198 -1.24 -14.84 -12.09
N LEU A 199 -0.56 -15.95 -12.40
CA LEU A 199 0.50 -16.50 -11.56
C LEU A 199 1.64 -15.52 -11.37
N TRP A 200 2.06 -14.83 -12.43
CA TRP A 200 3.08 -13.79 -12.39
C TRP A 200 2.69 -12.64 -11.44
N LEU A 201 1.48 -12.08 -11.61
CA LEU A 201 1.03 -10.95 -10.80
C LEU A 201 0.87 -11.33 -9.32
N VAL A 202 0.36 -12.53 -9.03
CA VAL A 202 0.26 -13.05 -7.65
C VAL A 202 1.66 -13.26 -7.06
N TYR A 203 2.59 -13.87 -7.81
CA TYR A 203 3.99 -14.00 -7.39
C TYR A 203 4.62 -12.63 -7.10
N PHE A 204 4.37 -11.65 -7.96
CA PHE A 204 4.92 -10.32 -7.77
C PHE A 204 4.37 -9.61 -6.51
N ILE A 205 3.07 -9.77 -6.19
CA ILE A 205 2.49 -9.26 -4.92
C ILE A 205 3.21 -9.90 -3.70
N MET A 206 3.54 -11.21 -3.78
CA MET A 206 4.33 -11.89 -2.74
C MET A 206 5.75 -11.31 -2.65
N LEU A 207 6.39 -11.09 -3.80
CA LEU A 207 7.76 -10.59 -3.88
C LEU A 207 7.91 -9.23 -3.22
N ILE A 208 7.02 -8.27 -3.53
CA ILE A 208 7.05 -6.90 -2.97
C ILE A 208 6.48 -6.78 -1.57
N GLN A 209 6.02 -7.89 -0.97
CA GLN A 209 5.47 -7.93 0.40
C GLN A 209 4.33 -6.93 0.64
N ALA A 210 3.43 -6.74 -0.33
CA ALA A 210 2.34 -5.79 -0.27
C ALA A 210 1.18 -6.31 0.61
N ALA A 211 1.28 -6.12 1.92
CA ALA A 211 0.30 -6.60 2.90
C ALA A 211 -1.13 -6.10 2.61
N THR A 212 -1.29 -4.81 2.28
CA THR A 212 -2.58 -4.20 1.93
C THR A 212 -3.24 -4.91 0.76
N SER A 213 -2.45 -5.36 -0.24
CA SER A 213 -2.96 -6.10 -1.40
C SER A 213 -3.47 -7.48 -1.01
N TRP A 214 -2.80 -8.18 -0.07
CA TRP A 214 -3.26 -9.46 0.45
C TRP A 214 -4.54 -9.33 1.25
N ILE A 215 -4.62 -8.34 2.14
CA ILE A 215 -5.84 -8.05 2.91
C ILE A 215 -6.99 -7.74 1.94
N SER A 216 -6.75 -6.87 0.95
CA SER A 216 -7.74 -6.54 -0.08
C SER A 216 -8.16 -7.77 -0.90
N ALA A 217 -7.24 -8.68 -1.23
CA ALA A 217 -7.55 -9.92 -1.94
C ALA A 217 -8.46 -10.84 -1.12
N ILE A 218 -8.12 -11.06 0.16
CA ILE A 218 -8.93 -11.90 1.07
C ILE A 218 -10.34 -11.32 1.21
N VAL A 219 -10.45 -10.01 1.50
CA VAL A 219 -11.77 -9.35 1.64
C VAL A 219 -12.55 -9.42 0.32
N THR A 220 -11.88 -9.23 -0.83
CA THR A 220 -12.51 -9.34 -2.15
C THR A 220 -13.07 -10.75 -2.38
N VAL A 221 -12.31 -11.79 -2.05
CA VAL A 221 -12.79 -13.19 -2.16
C VAL A 221 -13.99 -13.42 -1.25
N ILE A 222 -13.97 -12.92 -0.02
CA ILE A 222 -15.10 -13.02 0.92
C ILE A 222 -16.34 -12.31 0.34
N VAL A 223 -16.19 -11.07 -0.15
CA VAL A 223 -17.30 -10.30 -0.74
C VAL A 223 -17.88 -11.01 -1.95
N LEU A 224 -17.04 -11.49 -2.87
CA LEU A 224 -17.50 -12.25 -4.04
C LEU A 224 -18.24 -13.53 -3.63
N PHE A 225 -17.73 -14.22 -2.63
CA PHE A 225 -18.35 -15.42 -2.11
C PHE A 225 -19.74 -15.11 -1.53
N LEU A 226 -19.87 -14.04 -0.74
CA LEU A 226 -21.16 -13.59 -0.21
C LEU A 226 -22.13 -13.14 -1.30
N LEU A 227 -21.66 -12.44 -2.34
CA LEU A 227 -22.49 -11.99 -3.46
C LEU A 227 -23.00 -13.15 -4.33
N TYR A 228 -22.21 -14.20 -4.48
CA TYR A 228 -22.54 -15.33 -5.35
C TYR A 228 -22.95 -16.61 -4.59
N HIS A 229 -23.16 -16.53 -3.25
CA HIS A 229 -23.45 -17.71 -2.42
C HIS A 229 -24.64 -18.51 -2.90
N ASN A 230 -25.68 -17.87 -3.44
CA ASN A 230 -26.87 -18.56 -3.99
C ASN A 230 -26.58 -19.39 -5.26
N ARG A 231 -25.42 -19.20 -5.91
CA ARG A 231 -24.96 -19.94 -7.08
C ARG A 231 -24.01 -21.08 -6.74
N ILE A 232 -23.67 -21.23 -5.46
CA ILE A 232 -22.70 -22.18 -4.95
C ILE A 232 -23.45 -23.31 -4.23
N ARG A 233 -22.99 -24.56 -4.35
CA ARG A 233 -23.56 -25.68 -3.62
C ARG A 233 -23.29 -25.53 -2.11
N LYS A 234 -24.23 -25.98 -1.26
CA LYS A 234 -24.12 -25.89 0.20
C LYS A 234 -22.79 -26.43 0.74
N TRP A 235 -22.32 -27.57 0.22
CA TRP A 235 -21.04 -28.14 0.67
C TRP A 235 -19.83 -27.24 0.33
N GLN A 236 -19.84 -26.54 -0.82
CA GLN A 236 -18.80 -25.56 -1.19
C GLN A 236 -18.86 -24.34 -0.26
N PHE A 237 -20.08 -23.93 0.13
CA PHE A 237 -20.26 -22.85 1.09
C PHE A 237 -19.64 -23.21 2.44
N TYR A 238 -20.03 -24.35 3.01
CA TYR A 238 -19.45 -24.77 4.31
C TYR A 238 -17.95 -25.05 4.19
N GLY A 239 -17.47 -25.62 3.10
CA GLY A 239 -16.05 -25.83 2.84
C GLY A 239 -15.25 -24.51 2.84
N PHE A 240 -15.78 -23.45 2.21
CA PHE A 240 -15.14 -22.14 2.22
C PHE A 240 -15.13 -21.50 3.60
N VAL A 241 -16.24 -21.54 4.33
CA VAL A 241 -16.31 -21.02 5.71
C VAL A 241 -15.31 -21.76 6.60
N THR A 242 -15.27 -23.10 6.51
CA THR A 242 -14.29 -23.91 7.23
C THR A 242 -12.85 -23.52 6.88
N LEU A 243 -12.55 -23.32 5.58
CA LEU A 243 -11.23 -22.87 5.14
C LEU A 243 -10.85 -21.52 5.75
N LEU A 244 -11.78 -20.56 5.78
CA LEU A 244 -11.54 -19.25 6.42
C LEU A 244 -11.26 -19.39 7.91
N VAL A 245 -12.05 -20.19 8.62
CA VAL A 245 -11.85 -20.43 10.07
C VAL A 245 -10.50 -21.09 10.32
N VAL A 246 -10.15 -22.11 9.54
CA VAL A 246 -8.84 -22.79 9.63
C VAL A 246 -7.71 -21.80 9.33
N MET A 247 -7.83 -20.98 8.29
CA MET A 247 -6.84 -19.97 7.93
C MET A 247 -6.62 -18.98 9.09
N VAL A 248 -7.69 -18.45 9.70
CA VAL A 248 -7.61 -17.56 10.85
C VAL A 248 -6.94 -18.26 12.04
N ALA A 249 -7.33 -19.50 12.33
CA ALA A 249 -6.73 -20.28 13.40
C ALA A 249 -5.22 -20.51 13.18
N VAL A 250 -4.81 -20.87 11.96
CA VAL A 250 -3.40 -21.08 11.60
C VAL A 250 -2.60 -19.77 11.71
N ILE A 251 -3.13 -18.64 11.20
CA ILE A 251 -2.49 -17.34 11.32
C ILE A 251 -2.32 -16.94 12.79
N THR A 252 -3.37 -17.09 13.59
CA THR A 252 -3.34 -16.78 15.02
C THR A 252 -2.33 -17.67 15.77
N ALA A 253 -2.31 -18.97 15.49
CA ALA A 253 -1.35 -19.89 16.08
C ALA A 253 0.09 -19.54 15.68
N PHE A 254 0.30 -19.16 14.42
CA PHE A 254 1.59 -18.73 13.91
C PHE A 254 2.09 -17.45 14.60
N ILE A 255 1.23 -16.41 14.68
CA ILE A 255 1.57 -15.15 15.39
C ILE A 255 1.88 -15.44 16.86
N LYS A 256 1.06 -16.28 17.52
CA LYS A 256 1.29 -16.67 18.91
C LYS A 256 2.62 -17.41 19.08
N SER A 257 2.99 -18.30 18.16
CA SER A 257 4.28 -18.99 18.19
C SER A 257 5.44 -17.99 18.12
N VAL A 258 5.42 -17.06 17.15
CA VAL A 258 6.47 -16.04 17.02
C VAL A 258 6.55 -15.14 18.25
N TYR A 259 5.39 -14.72 18.78
CA TYR A 259 5.32 -13.92 20.01
C TYR A 259 5.91 -14.66 21.22
N THR A 260 5.58 -15.94 21.38
CA THR A 260 6.12 -16.78 22.46
C THR A 260 7.63 -16.98 22.28
N ASP A 261 8.10 -17.28 21.06
CA ASP A 261 9.53 -17.45 20.78
C ASP A 261 10.33 -16.19 21.13
N PHE A 262 9.76 -14.99 20.87
CA PHE A 262 10.38 -13.71 21.20
C PHE A 262 10.49 -13.49 22.71
N HIS A 263 9.41 -13.74 23.47
CA HIS A 263 9.33 -13.41 24.90
C HIS A 263 9.82 -14.51 25.83
N THR A 264 10.09 -15.72 25.32
CA THR A 264 10.59 -16.81 26.17
C THR A 264 12.06 -16.57 26.52
N ILE A 265 12.32 -16.20 27.79
CA ILE A 265 13.67 -15.98 28.28
C ILE A 265 14.39 -17.34 28.38
N LYS A 266 15.55 -17.43 27.75
CA LYS A 266 16.44 -18.62 27.74
C LYS A 266 17.61 -18.50 28.70
N ASP A 267 17.99 -17.25 29.04
CA ASP A 267 19.07 -16.97 29.97
C ASP A 267 18.58 -17.16 31.42
N THR A 268 18.63 -18.37 31.91
CA THR A 268 18.20 -18.74 33.28
C THR A 268 19.34 -18.72 34.29
N GLU A 269 20.58 -18.51 33.83
CA GLU A 269 21.75 -18.51 34.69
C GLU A 269 21.76 -17.32 35.66
N THR A 270 21.88 -17.63 36.96
CA THR A 270 22.00 -16.64 38.05
C THR A 270 23.47 -16.28 38.31
N ASN A 271 24.39 -17.22 38.10
CA ASN A 271 25.84 -17.00 38.24
C ASN A 271 26.47 -16.77 36.87
N LEU A 272 26.75 -15.50 36.55
CA LEU A 272 27.39 -15.13 35.31
C LEU A 272 28.92 -15.28 35.44
N PRO A 273 29.63 -15.87 34.49
CA PRO A 273 31.10 -15.96 34.50
C PRO A 273 31.71 -14.55 34.48
N GLU A 274 32.69 -14.32 35.32
CA GLU A 274 33.41 -13.05 35.40
C GLU A 274 34.44 -12.87 34.29
N PHE A 275 34.98 -13.99 33.75
CA PHE A 275 36.06 -13.99 32.77
C PHE A 275 35.72 -14.83 31.54
N THR A 276 36.27 -14.41 30.40
CA THR A 276 36.25 -15.20 29.14
C THR A 276 37.14 -16.43 29.25
N LEU A 277 37.07 -17.32 28.26
CA LEU A 277 38.00 -18.44 28.14
C LEU A 277 39.48 -18.01 27.97
N GLN A 278 39.71 -16.77 27.53
CA GLN A 278 41.06 -16.19 27.40
C GLN A 278 41.52 -15.46 28.67
N GLY A 279 40.70 -15.39 29.72
CA GLY A 279 40.99 -14.73 30.99
C GLY A 279 40.71 -13.24 31.02
N ASN A 280 40.08 -12.66 30.01
CA ASN A 280 39.67 -11.25 30.01
C ASN A 280 38.31 -11.05 30.74
N PRO A 281 38.09 -9.91 31.42
CA PRO A 281 36.87 -9.70 32.19
C PRO A 281 35.66 -9.48 31.25
N TYR A 282 34.52 -10.09 31.62
CA TYR A 282 33.22 -9.77 31.05
C TYR A 282 32.60 -8.54 31.69
N THR A 283 31.87 -7.78 30.88
CA THR A 283 30.95 -6.75 31.34
C THR A 283 29.51 -7.26 31.24
N HIS A 284 28.75 -7.18 32.35
CA HIS A 284 27.34 -7.56 32.42
C HIS A 284 26.51 -6.35 32.84
N ASN A 285 25.69 -5.81 31.93
CA ASN A 285 24.73 -4.76 32.28
C ASN A 285 23.38 -5.39 32.67
N LEU A 286 23.20 -5.62 33.97
CA LEU A 286 21.97 -6.23 34.52
C LEU A 286 20.77 -5.28 34.56
N LYS A 287 21.00 -3.97 34.38
CA LYS A 287 19.91 -2.98 34.33
C LYS A 287 19.24 -2.92 32.95
N ASN A 288 19.96 -3.33 31.90
CA ASN A 288 19.40 -3.37 30.55
C ASN A 288 18.61 -4.67 30.37
N VAL A 289 17.36 -4.53 29.95
CA VAL A 289 16.38 -5.62 29.77
C VAL A 289 16.14 -5.98 28.32
N ASP A 290 16.92 -5.42 27.36
CA ASP A 290 16.78 -5.74 25.96
C ASP A 290 17.09 -7.21 25.70
N ILE A 291 16.25 -7.84 24.90
CA ILE A 291 16.35 -9.25 24.53
C ILE A 291 16.38 -9.43 23.01
N GLU A 292 17.11 -10.45 22.59
CA GLU A 292 17.07 -10.99 21.22
C GLU A 292 16.91 -12.51 21.32
N ASN A 293 15.79 -13.03 20.79
CA ASN A 293 15.46 -14.47 20.83
C ASN A 293 15.53 -15.10 22.24
N GLY A 294 15.17 -14.35 23.28
CA GLY A 294 15.18 -14.81 24.68
C GLY A 294 16.51 -14.66 25.40
N HIS A 295 17.53 -14.07 24.78
CA HIS A 295 18.84 -13.80 25.37
C HIS A 295 19.02 -12.31 25.64
N TYR A 296 19.65 -11.96 26.79
CA TYR A 296 19.91 -10.56 27.12
C TYR A 296 21.07 -9.97 26.30
N VAL A 297 20.85 -8.78 25.73
CA VAL A 297 21.79 -8.17 24.77
C VAL A 297 23.12 -7.82 25.43
N TYR A 298 23.10 -7.24 26.61
CA TYR A 298 24.30 -6.70 27.28
C TYR A 298 24.82 -7.59 28.41
N ARG A 299 24.72 -8.94 28.24
CA ARG A 299 25.40 -9.93 29.09
C ARG A 299 26.54 -10.57 28.30
N TYR A 300 27.59 -11.03 29.00
CA TYR A 300 28.77 -11.72 28.43
C TYR A 300 29.49 -10.88 27.37
N VAL A 301 29.76 -9.59 27.64
CA VAL A 301 30.40 -8.68 26.69
C VAL A 301 31.87 -8.46 27.08
N CYS A 302 32.77 -8.83 26.18
CA CYS A 302 34.20 -8.50 26.24
C CYS A 302 34.59 -7.76 24.95
N LEU A 303 34.57 -6.42 24.99
CA LEU A 303 34.73 -5.57 23.80
C LEU A 303 36.10 -5.73 23.12
N ASP A 304 37.17 -5.95 23.90
CA ASP A 304 38.53 -6.07 23.37
C ASP A 304 38.65 -7.32 22.52
N GLU A 305 38.20 -8.48 23.04
CA GLU A 305 38.19 -9.72 22.29
C GLU A 305 37.26 -9.68 21.08
N LEU A 306 36.07 -9.12 21.28
CA LEU A 306 35.08 -8.94 20.23
C LEU A 306 35.66 -8.14 19.06
N THR A 307 36.32 -7.01 19.37
CA THR A 307 36.94 -6.12 18.38
C THR A 307 38.09 -6.82 17.66
N ALA A 308 38.99 -7.42 18.39
CA ALA A 308 40.14 -8.07 17.81
C ALA A 308 39.76 -9.22 16.86
N GLN A 309 38.79 -10.06 17.26
CA GLN A 309 38.37 -11.20 16.47
C GLN A 309 37.51 -10.82 15.28
N TRP A 310 36.58 -9.81 15.42
CA TRP A 310 35.80 -9.30 14.32
C TRP A 310 36.66 -8.72 13.20
N ASN A 311 37.62 -7.84 13.55
CA ASN A 311 38.50 -7.21 12.57
C ASN A 311 39.46 -8.21 11.84
N LYS A 312 39.60 -9.43 12.34
CA LYS A 312 40.31 -10.53 11.63
C LYS A 312 39.42 -11.22 10.63
N ARG A 313 38.11 -11.26 10.85
CA ARG A 313 37.17 -12.07 10.07
C ARG A 313 36.33 -11.26 9.07
N SER A 314 36.11 -9.97 9.33
CA SER A 314 35.27 -9.09 8.50
C SER A 314 36.13 -8.13 7.69
N SER A 315 35.63 -7.77 6.50
CA SER A 315 36.21 -6.71 5.66
C SER A 315 35.92 -5.31 6.20
N ILE A 316 34.90 -5.18 7.08
CA ILE A 316 34.47 -3.91 7.67
C ILE A 316 34.88 -3.89 9.14
N CYS A 317 35.74 -2.93 9.52
CA CYS A 317 36.19 -2.76 10.92
C CYS A 317 35.01 -2.49 11.85
N ILE A 318 35.11 -2.95 13.11
CA ILE A 318 34.04 -2.80 14.13
C ILE A 318 33.64 -1.35 14.42
N GLY A 319 34.55 -0.39 14.22
CA GLY A 319 34.31 1.04 14.38
C GLY A 319 33.55 1.69 13.24
N ASN A 320 33.37 0.99 12.13
CA ASN A 320 32.66 1.50 10.95
C ASN A 320 31.16 1.22 11.04
N LYS A 321 30.42 1.69 10.01
CA LYS A 321 28.99 1.45 9.87
C LYS A 321 28.71 0.26 8.98
N ASP A 322 27.62 -0.44 9.26
CA ASP A 322 27.08 -1.51 8.44
C ASP A 322 26.32 -0.96 7.19
N GLY A 323 25.78 -1.86 6.38
CA GLY A 323 25.05 -1.51 5.17
C GLY A 323 23.79 -0.67 5.40
N HIS A 324 23.26 -0.64 6.61
CA HIS A 324 22.14 0.23 7.02
C HIS A 324 22.59 1.53 7.72
N GLY A 325 23.91 1.79 7.79
CA GLY A 325 24.46 2.99 8.39
C GLY A 325 24.55 2.96 9.92
N GLN A 326 24.31 1.80 10.55
CA GLN A 326 24.42 1.60 12.00
C GLN A 326 25.87 1.17 12.38
N PRO A 327 26.32 1.51 13.60
CA PRO A 327 27.63 1.02 14.05
C PRO A 327 27.69 -0.51 14.06
N ILE A 328 28.66 -1.10 13.36
CA ILE A 328 28.89 -2.57 13.30
C ILE A 328 28.89 -3.20 14.69
N ARG A 329 29.50 -2.54 15.67
CA ARG A 329 29.54 -3.03 17.05
C ARG A 329 28.15 -3.36 17.59
N ASN A 330 27.17 -2.51 17.36
CA ASN A 330 25.82 -2.69 17.88
C ASN A 330 25.10 -3.85 17.13
N THR A 331 25.26 -3.89 15.82
CA THR A 331 24.72 -4.96 14.97
C THR A 331 25.30 -6.31 15.35
N LEU A 332 26.61 -6.39 15.57
CA LEU A 332 27.32 -7.61 15.97
C LEU A 332 26.88 -8.11 17.36
N ILE A 333 26.83 -7.21 18.36
CA ILE A 333 26.37 -7.57 19.72
C ILE A 333 24.95 -8.16 19.68
N ARG A 334 24.03 -7.51 19.00
CA ARG A 334 22.65 -8.00 18.85
C ARG A 334 22.59 -9.32 18.10
N TYR A 335 23.37 -9.45 17.03
CA TYR A 335 23.40 -10.67 16.23
C TYR A 335 23.93 -11.87 17.03
N LEU A 336 25.05 -11.74 17.75
CA LEU A 336 25.57 -12.77 18.63
C LEU A 336 24.56 -13.15 19.71
N THR A 337 23.91 -12.15 20.32
CA THR A 337 22.84 -12.36 21.26
C THR A 337 21.72 -13.20 20.67
N SER A 338 21.29 -12.89 19.45
CA SER A 338 20.20 -13.62 18.79
C SER A 338 20.49 -15.10 18.56
N LYS A 339 21.77 -15.47 18.52
CA LYS A 339 22.25 -16.87 18.43
C LYS A 339 22.54 -17.49 19.80
N GLY A 340 22.39 -16.75 20.91
CA GLY A 340 22.77 -17.20 22.25
C GLY A 340 24.29 -17.32 22.44
N LEU A 341 25.09 -16.60 21.65
CA LEU A 341 26.54 -16.62 21.70
C LEU A 341 27.10 -15.55 22.63
N PRO A 342 28.22 -15.78 23.31
CA PRO A 342 28.90 -14.74 24.06
C PRO A 342 29.47 -13.67 23.12
N LYS A 343 29.65 -12.46 23.63
CA LYS A 343 30.14 -11.31 22.87
C LYS A 343 31.65 -11.14 23.12
N ASP A 344 32.40 -12.18 22.72
CA ASP A 344 33.84 -12.31 22.87
C ASP A 344 34.47 -12.93 21.61
N SER A 345 35.72 -13.32 21.69
CA SER A 345 36.42 -13.98 20.60
C SER A 345 35.78 -15.33 20.21
N CYS A 346 35.30 -16.09 21.21
CA CYS A 346 34.68 -17.40 20.99
C CYS A 346 33.36 -17.30 20.25
N GLY A 347 32.51 -16.33 20.61
CA GLY A 347 31.25 -16.08 19.93
C GLY A 347 31.45 -15.64 18.48
N VAL A 348 32.38 -14.74 18.22
CA VAL A 348 32.73 -14.34 16.83
C VAL A 348 33.26 -15.49 16.01
N TRP A 349 34.10 -16.36 16.63
CA TRP A 349 34.65 -17.53 15.94
C TRP A 349 33.59 -18.52 15.47
N GLN A 350 32.48 -18.65 16.19
CA GLN A 350 31.37 -19.53 15.84
C GLN A 350 30.48 -19.00 14.70
N LEU A 351 30.65 -17.74 14.27
CA LEU A 351 29.90 -17.20 13.14
C LEU A 351 30.33 -17.85 11.83
N THR A 352 29.38 -18.14 10.96
CA THR A 352 29.64 -18.57 9.58
C THR A 352 29.94 -17.37 8.69
N ASP A 353 30.48 -17.59 7.49
CA ASP A 353 30.70 -16.50 6.53
C ASP A 353 29.39 -15.82 6.08
N ALA A 354 28.28 -16.57 6.06
CA ALA A 354 26.95 -16.03 5.80
C ALA A 354 26.49 -15.10 6.94
N ASP A 355 26.79 -15.44 8.20
CA ASP A 355 26.50 -14.58 9.36
C ASP A 355 27.29 -13.27 9.26
N ILE A 356 28.59 -13.34 8.94
CA ILE A 356 29.46 -12.16 8.81
C ILE A 356 28.94 -11.23 7.73
N LYS A 357 28.65 -11.75 6.52
CA LYS A 357 28.06 -10.96 5.43
C LYS A 357 26.70 -10.36 5.82
N GLY A 358 25.89 -11.10 6.57
CA GLY A 358 24.63 -10.62 7.10
C GLY A 358 24.82 -9.44 8.05
N ILE A 359 25.75 -9.51 9.00
CA ILE A 359 26.09 -8.43 9.93
C ILE A 359 26.64 -7.22 9.17
N GLU A 360 27.55 -7.44 8.20
CA GLU A 360 28.07 -6.39 7.33
C GLU A 360 26.97 -5.65 6.56
N SER A 361 25.91 -6.37 6.14
CA SER A 361 24.73 -5.78 5.49
C SER A 361 23.73 -5.16 6.44
N GLY A 362 23.90 -5.26 7.77
CA GLY A 362 23.04 -4.64 8.79
C GLY A 362 22.03 -5.58 9.45
N ALA A 363 22.15 -6.90 9.27
CA ALA A 363 21.28 -7.84 9.97
C ALA A 363 21.62 -7.91 11.46
N THR A 364 20.71 -7.42 12.32
CA THR A 364 20.89 -7.42 13.78
C THR A 364 20.49 -8.73 14.45
N ASN A 365 19.82 -9.64 13.74
CA ASN A 365 19.32 -10.90 14.27
C ASN A 365 19.46 -12.02 13.21
N HIS A 366 19.87 -13.21 13.64
CA HIS A 366 20.05 -14.36 12.73
C HIS A 366 18.74 -14.79 12.06
N ILE A 367 17.58 -14.49 12.63
CA ILE A 367 16.26 -14.73 12.05
C ILE A 367 16.13 -14.05 10.69
N TYR A 368 16.73 -12.86 10.51
CA TYR A 368 16.68 -12.12 9.25
C TYR A 368 17.45 -12.81 8.09
N ILE A 369 18.27 -13.81 8.41
CA ILE A 369 18.97 -14.61 7.40
C ILE A 369 18.33 -16.00 7.26
N SER A 370 17.97 -16.64 8.38
CA SER A 370 17.65 -18.07 8.45
C SER A 370 16.17 -18.41 8.26
N LYS A 371 15.23 -17.48 8.55
CA LYS A 371 13.79 -17.76 8.54
C LYS A 371 13.10 -17.26 7.26
N SER A 372 11.87 -17.71 7.03
CA SER A 372 11.03 -17.23 5.91
C SER A 372 10.65 -15.76 6.06
N ASN A 373 10.37 -15.08 4.95
CA ASN A 373 10.03 -13.65 4.95
C ASN A 373 8.80 -13.34 5.81
N LEU A 374 7.82 -14.26 5.89
CA LEU A 374 6.64 -14.06 6.74
C LEU A 374 7.01 -14.09 8.23
N TYR A 375 7.88 -15.05 8.64
CA TYR A 375 8.35 -15.12 10.02
C TYR A 375 9.12 -13.86 10.41
N LYS A 376 10.05 -13.42 9.54
CA LYS A 376 10.85 -12.20 9.72
C LYS A 376 9.94 -10.99 9.98
N ARG A 377 8.89 -10.83 9.15
CA ARG A 377 7.98 -9.69 9.25
C ARG A 377 7.16 -9.70 10.54
N VAL A 378 6.64 -10.85 10.94
CA VAL A 378 5.90 -10.96 12.21
C VAL A 378 6.83 -10.72 13.40
N TYR A 379 8.04 -11.28 13.37
CA TYR A 379 9.05 -11.05 14.41
C TYR A 379 9.43 -9.57 14.53
N GLU A 380 9.66 -8.89 13.40
CA GLU A 380 9.93 -7.45 13.35
C GLU A 380 8.80 -6.64 14.00
N ILE A 381 7.53 -6.96 13.68
CA ILE A 381 6.37 -6.29 14.28
C ILE A 381 6.33 -6.52 15.79
N VAL A 382 6.58 -7.75 16.26
CA VAL A 382 6.61 -8.06 17.69
C VAL A 382 7.72 -7.24 18.38
N TRP A 383 8.91 -7.19 17.77
CA TRP A 383 10.03 -6.41 18.29
C TRP A 383 9.72 -4.90 18.30
N GLU A 384 9.14 -4.36 17.22
CA GLU A 384 8.73 -2.94 17.12
C GLU A 384 7.79 -2.58 18.29
N PHE A 385 6.78 -3.44 18.57
CA PHE A 385 5.83 -3.24 19.65
C PHE A 385 6.47 -3.33 21.04
N ASP A 386 7.29 -4.35 21.29
CA ASP A 386 7.99 -4.52 22.57
C ASP A 386 8.87 -3.30 22.87
N HIS A 387 9.63 -2.84 21.87
CA HIS A 387 10.48 -1.67 21.98
C HIS A 387 9.66 -0.40 22.23
N TYR A 388 8.56 -0.20 21.49
CA TYR A 388 7.68 0.96 21.70
C TYR A 388 7.05 0.97 23.10
N LEU A 389 6.62 -0.18 23.60
CA LEU A 389 6.03 -0.28 24.96
C LEU A 389 7.07 -0.01 26.07
N ARG A 390 8.33 -0.39 25.86
CA ARG A 390 9.41 -0.21 26.86
C ARG A 390 10.00 1.22 26.84
N TYR A 391 10.19 1.78 25.65
CA TYR A 391 10.96 3.01 25.49
C TYR A 391 10.13 4.20 25.00
N ASN A 392 8.85 3.99 24.71
CA ASN A 392 7.95 4.98 24.09
C ASN A 392 8.55 5.61 22.82
N ASP A 393 9.34 4.82 22.06
CA ASP A 393 10.00 5.26 20.83
C ASP A 393 9.36 4.59 19.59
N PRO A 394 8.49 5.30 18.84
CA PRO A 394 7.87 4.81 17.61
C PRO A 394 8.71 5.06 16.35
N ASN A 395 9.80 5.86 16.44
CA ASN A 395 10.52 6.38 15.29
C ASN A 395 11.14 5.28 14.42
N GLY A 396 10.93 5.36 13.10
CA GLY A 396 11.38 4.34 12.14
C GLY A 396 10.61 3.02 12.18
N LYS A 397 9.65 2.84 13.10
CA LYS A 397 8.87 1.62 13.29
C LYS A 397 7.48 1.77 12.65
N SER A 398 7.28 1.16 11.49
CA SER A 398 6.15 1.48 10.62
C SER A 398 4.77 1.28 11.26
N VAL A 399 4.60 0.28 12.11
CA VAL A 399 3.32 0.00 12.79
C VAL A 399 3.12 0.95 13.96
N CYS A 400 4.17 1.18 14.77
CA CYS A 400 4.11 2.07 15.93
C CYS A 400 3.90 3.53 15.52
N MET A 401 4.55 4.00 14.44
CA MET A 401 4.29 5.32 13.87
C MET A 401 2.82 5.50 13.49
N ARG A 402 2.19 4.50 12.86
CA ARG A 402 0.77 4.57 12.49
C ARG A 402 -0.16 4.65 13.70
N ILE A 403 0.20 4.04 14.82
CA ILE A 403 -0.53 4.19 16.07
C ILE A 403 -0.48 5.64 16.55
N GLU A 404 0.70 6.27 16.50
CA GLU A 404 0.85 7.68 16.87
C GLU A 404 0.10 8.61 15.90
N PHE A 405 0.14 8.35 14.59
CA PHE A 405 -0.66 9.08 13.60
C PHE A 405 -2.16 8.97 13.91
N PHE A 406 -2.63 7.77 14.22
CA PHE A 406 -4.03 7.55 14.57
C PHE A 406 -4.43 8.26 15.86
N LYS A 407 -3.61 8.18 16.94
CA LYS A 407 -3.84 8.88 18.20
C LYS A 407 -3.94 10.39 17.98
N THR A 408 -2.98 10.96 17.23
CA THR A 408 -2.97 12.40 16.90
C THR A 408 -4.17 12.79 16.07
N GLY A 409 -4.53 11.98 15.06
CA GLY A 409 -5.73 12.23 14.25
C GLY A 409 -7.02 12.19 15.06
N VAL A 410 -7.16 11.26 16.01
CA VAL A 410 -8.32 11.20 16.93
C VAL A 410 -8.33 12.40 17.89
N TYR A 411 -7.16 12.88 18.30
CA TYR A 411 -7.07 14.09 19.12
C TYR A 411 -7.62 15.31 18.37
N ILE A 412 -7.19 15.54 17.11
CA ILE A 412 -7.69 16.63 16.25
C ILE A 412 -9.20 16.48 16.04
N LEU A 413 -9.67 15.27 15.71
CA LEU A 413 -11.09 15.02 15.47
C LEU A 413 -11.95 15.36 16.68
N LYS A 414 -11.50 15.07 17.91
CA LYS A 414 -12.24 15.42 19.13
C LYS A 414 -12.42 16.91 19.34
N GLN A 415 -11.46 17.72 18.87
CA GLN A 415 -11.55 19.20 18.96
C GLN A 415 -12.47 19.77 17.87
N HIS A 416 -12.56 19.12 16.71
CA HIS A 416 -13.31 19.59 15.53
C HIS A 416 -14.34 18.55 15.05
N LEU A 417 -15.11 17.95 15.99
CA LEU A 417 -15.91 16.74 15.79
C LEU A 417 -16.92 16.84 14.62
N TRP A 418 -17.65 17.95 14.49
CA TRP A 418 -18.78 18.02 13.57
C TRP A 418 -18.41 18.45 12.15
N LEU A 419 -17.58 19.48 12.01
CA LEU A 419 -17.26 20.10 10.72
C LEU A 419 -15.79 19.92 10.29
N GLY A 420 -14.94 19.40 11.19
CA GLY A 420 -13.52 19.25 10.93
C GLY A 420 -12.75 20.56 10.90
N VAL A 421 -11.50 20.50 10.44
CA VAL A 421 -10.57 21.63 10.37
C VAL A 421 -10.65 22.38 9.04
N GLY A 422 -11.24 21.79 8.01
CA GLY A 422 -11.28 22.33 6.66
C GLY A 422 -10.41 21.55 5.67
N THR A 423 -10.77 21.67 4.38
CA THR A 423 -9.96 21.14 3.28
C THR A 423 -8.72 22.03 3.13
N GLY A 424 -7.53 21.43 3.23
CA GLY A 424 -6.24 22.15 3.16
C GLY A 424 -5.56 22.35 4.50
N ASP A 425 -6.27 22.32 5.63
CA ASP A 425 -5.69 22.60 6.96
C ASP A 425 -5.29 21.35 7.75
N VAL A 426 -5.50 20.16 7.17
CA VAL A 426 -5.20 18.88 7.82
C VAL A 426 -3.72 18.76 8.18
N ASN A 427 -2.82 19.18 7.27
CA ASN A 427 -1.37 19.11 7.51
C ASN A 427 -0.94 19.96 8.70
N ASP A 428 -1.36 21.22 8.71
CA ASP A 428 -1.01 22.18 9.74
C ASP A 428 -1.57 21.75 11.10
N SER A 429 -2.81 21.23 11.12
CA SER A 429 -3.45 20.66 12.30
C SER A 429 -2.68 19.46 12.86
N PHE A 430 -2.14 18.57 12.00
CA PHE A 430 -1.30 17.46 12.46
C PHE A 430 0.00 17.96 13.09
N MET A 431 0.70 18.91 12.44
CA MET A 431 1.96 19.45 12.95
C MET A 431 1.76 20.14 14.31
N GLN A 432 0.67 20.91 14.46
CA GLN A 432 0.31 21.54 15.73
C GLN A 432 -0.04 20.48 16.80
N ALA A 433 -0.87 19.52 16.49
CA ALA A 433 -1.31 18.49 17.42
C ALA A 433 -0.16 17.61 17.92
N TYR A 434 0.86 17.32 17.10
CA TYR A 434 2.07 16.61 17.55
C TYR A 434 2.84 17.38 18.62
N VAL A 435 2.84 18.72 18.56
CA VAL A 435 3.45 19.57 19.57
C VAL A 435 2.59 19.61 20.83
N GLU A 436 1.28 19.83 20.70
CA GLU A 436 0.35 19.93 21.82
C GLU A 436 0.25 18.63 22.64
N THR A 437 0.32 17.48 21.97
CA THR A 437 0.25 16.17 22.64
C THR A 437 1.60 15.67 23.11
N ASN A 438 2.68 16.44 22.92
CA ASN A 438 4.05 15.99 23.20
C ASN A 438 4.32 14.60 22.58
N SER A 439 3.95 14.43 21.32
CA SER A 439 4.12 13.15 20.63
C SER A 439 5.58 12.70 20.64
N PRO A 440 5.84 11.40 20.88
CA PRO A 440 7.20 10.84 20.87
C PRO A 440 7.81 10.77 19.45
N LEU A 441 7.07 11.16 18.41
CA LEU A 441 7.57 11.21 17.04
C LEU A 441 8.53 12.39 16.83
N GLU A 442 9.72 12.08 16.34
CA GLU A 442 10.65 13.09 15.84
C GLU A 442 10.08 13.79 14.60
N SER A 443 10.51 15.03 14.36
CA SER A 443 9.93 15.88 13.30
C SER A 443 9.95 15.26 11.91
N GLU A 444 10.98 14.48 11.59
CA GLU A 444 11.13 13.79 10.29
C GLU A 444 10.14 12.64 10.10
N TYR A 445 9.60 12.07 11.18
CA TYR A 445 8.62 10.97 11.16
C TYR A 445 7.18 11.44 11.34
N ARG A 446 6.93 12.75 11.49
CA ARG A 446 5.58 13.31 11.63
C ARG A 446 4.87 13.35 10.28
N LEU A 447 3.93 12.45 10.09
CA LEU A 447 3.15 12.31 8.86
C LEU A 447 1.64 12.38 9.16
N PHE A 448 0.81 12.15 8.13
CA PHE A 448 -0.66 12.14 8.22
C PHE A 448 -1.19 10.82 8.79
N ALA A 449 -2.55 10.72 8.85
CA ALA A 449 -3.26 9.58 9.42
C ALA A 449 -2.97 8.22 8.75
N HIS A 450 -2.54 8.18 7.49
CA HIS A 450 -2.47 6.96 6.66
C HIS A 450 -3.77 6.14 6.70
N ASN A 451 -4.90 6.84 6.82
CA ASN A 451 -6.25 6.28 6.83
C ASN A 451 -7.20 7.32 6.23
N GLN A 452 -7.72 7.05 5.04
CA GLN A 452 -8.56 8.00 4.31
C GLN A 452 -9.83 8.39 5.06
N TYR A 453 -10.42 7.47 5.83
CA TYR A 453 -11.64 7.74 6.59
C TYR A 453 -11.37 8.69 7.75
N LEU A 454 -10.25 8.49 8.45
CA LEU A 454 -9.82 9.41 9.50
C LEU A 454 -9.45 10.77 8.91
N THR A 455 -8.79 10.81 7.75
CA THR A 455 -8.49 12.06 7.03
C THR A 455 -9.78 12.81 6.64
N PHE A 456 -10.81 12.10 6.16
CA PHE A 456 -12.12 12.72 5.93
C PHE A 456 -12.74 13.28 7.21
N ALA A 457 -12.68 12.50 8.30
CA ALA A 457 -13.21 12.92 9.59
C ALA A 457 -12.48 14.14 10.15
N ILE A 458 -11.16 14.22 9.99
CA ILE A 458 -10.38 15.39 10.42
C ILE A 458 -10.69 16.60 9.55
N ALA A 459 -10.65 16.44 8.23
CA ALA A 459 -10.87 17.54 7.29
C ALA A 459 -12.29 18.09 7.37
N MET A 460 -13.29 17.21 7.48
CA MET A 460 -14.69 17.56 7.23
C MET A 460 -15.63 17.20 8.40
N GLY A 461 -15.09 16.74 9.53
CA GLY A 461 -15.87 16.28 10.67
C GLY A 461 -16.69 15.02 10.39
N LEU A 462 -17.51 14.62 11.35
CA LEU A 462 -18.43 13.49 11.19
C LEU A 462 -19.49 13.72 10.11
N VAL A 463 -19.92 14.98 9.92
CA VAL A 463 -20.90 15.34 8.87
C VAL A 463 -20.30 15.08 7.49
N GLY A 464 -19.10 15.59 7.22
CA GLY A 464 -18.44 15.39 5.94
C GLY A 464 -18.03 13.94 5.70
N LEU A 465 -17.57 13.23 6.73
CA LEU A 465 -17.30 11.79 6.65
C LEU A 465 -18.56 11.01 6.22
N LEU A 466 -19.70 11.25 6.87
CA LEU A 466 -20.95 10.58 6.52
C LEU A 466 -21.38 10.89 5.07
N LEU A 467 -21.30 12.15 4.64
CA LEU A 467 -21.60 12.54 3.27
C LEU A 467 -20.63 11.87 2.27
N ALA A 468 -19.33 11.82 2.58
CA ALA A 468 -18.34 11.13 1.74
C ALA A 468 -18.64 9.63 1.63
N LEU A 469 -18.97 8.97 2.73
CA LEU A 469 -19.36 7.55 2.72
C LEU A 469 -20.63 7.33 1.89
N VAL A 470 -21.65 8.19 2.05
CA VAL A 470 -22.85 8.14 1.20
C VAL A 470 -22.46 8.24 -0.27
N CYS A 471 -21.60 9.19 -0.64
CA CYS A 471 -21.14 9.33 -2.03
C CYS A 471 -20.35 8.12 -2.55
N ILE A 472 -19.56 7.48 -1.70
CA ILE A 472 -18.78 6.29 -2.07
C ILE A 472 -19.69 5.07 -2.27
N PHE A 473 -20.69 4.88 -1.41
CA PHE A 473 -21.57 3.71 -1.42
C PHE A 473 -22.80 3.88 -2.32
N ALA A 474 -23.32 5.09 -2.50
CA ALA A 474 -24.55 5.33 -3.28
C ALA A 474 -24.54 4.68 -4.68
N PRO A 475 -23.43 4.71 -5.45
CA PRO A 475 -23.39 4.06 -6.76
C PRO A 475 -23.67 2.55 -6.70
N LEU A 476 -23.29 1.87 -5.63
CA LEU A 476 -23.55 0.42 -5.45
C LEU A 476 -25.06 0.15 -5.28
N PHE A 477 -25.74 0.98 -4.50
CA PHE A 477 -27.19 0.87 -4.30
C PHE A 477 -27.99 1.32 -5.54
N MET A 478 -27.42 2.21 -6.35
CA MET A 478 -28.02 2.63 -7.63
C MET A 478 -27.84 1.58 -8.72
N SER A 479 -26.81 0.73 -8.62
CA SER A 479 -26.60 -0.41 -9.53
C SER A 479 -27.52 -1.57 -9.14
N LYS A 480 -28.32 -2.04 -10.11
CA LYS A 480 -29.19 -3.20 -9.92
C LYS A 480 -28.46 -4.53 -10.16
N SER A 481 -27.22 -4.47 -10.66
CA SER A 481 -26.42 -5.63 -11.04
C SER A 481 -25.28 -5.83 -10.07
N ALA A 482 -25.20 -7.02 -9.46
CA ALA A 482 -24.01 -7.48 -8.76
C ALA A 482 -22.93 -7.85 -9.81
N ASP A 483 -22.31 -6.84 -10.42
CA ASP A 483 -21.25 -7.07 -11.40
C ASP A 483 -19.92 -7.41 -10.72
N PHE A 484 -19.20 -8.37 -11.29
CA PHE A 484 -17.95 -8.86 -10.74
C PHE A 484 -16.89 -7.76 -10.64
N LEU A 485 -16.67 -6.96 -11.72
CA LEU A 485 -15.65 -5.91 -11.70
C LEU A 485 -16.03 -4.77 -10.77
N LEU A 486 -17.31 -4.41 -10.71
CA LEU A 486 -17.79 -3.40 -9.77
C LEU A 486 -17.52 -3.83 -8.33
N ALA A 487 -17.89 -5.04 -7.96
CA ALA A 487 -17.68 -5.56 -6.60
C ALA A 487 -16.19 -5.65 -6.25
N THR A 488 -15.36 -6.16 -7.16
CA THR A 488 -13.91 -6.30 -6.90
C THR A 488 -13.21 -4.95 -6.79
N PHE A 489 -13.43 -4.03 -7.74
CA PHE A 489 -12.77 -2.72 -7.73
C PHE A 489 -13.21 -1.89 -6.51
N PHE A 490 -14.51 -1.88 -6.23
CA PHE A 490 -15.01 -1.20 -5.04
C PHE A 490 -14.36 -1.76 -3.78
N THR A 491 -14.35 -3.08 -3.60
CA THR A 491 -13.77 -3.70 -2.39
C THR A 491 -12.29 -3.40 -2.25
N ILE A 492 -11.51 -3.53 -3.33
CA ILE A 492 -10.07 -3.26 -3.32
C ILE A 492 -9.80 -1.79 -2.94
N LEU A 493 -10.51 -0.84 -3.56
CA LEU A 493 -10.37 0.58 -3.29
C LEU A 493 -10.81 0.92 -1.87
N PHE A 494 -11.95 0.40 -1.43
CA PHE A 494 -12.48 0.65 -0.10
C PHE A 494 -11.57 0.12 1.00
N VAL A 495 -11.08 -1.12 0.85
CA VAL A 495 -10.16 -1.73 1.83
C VAL A 495 -8.82 -1.00 1.86
N SER A 496 -8.30 -0.57 0.71
CA SER A 496 -7.03 0.16 0.66
C SER A 496 -7.06 1.50 1.42
N MET A 497 -8.23 2.12 1.54
CA MET A 497 -8.42 3.39 2.26
C MET A 497 -8.26 3.27 3.79
N PHE A 498 -8.26 2.05 4.36
CA PHE A 498 -7.95 1.86 5.79
C PHE A 498 -6.47 1.97 6.11
N ASP A 499 -5.59 1.74 5.13
CA ASP A 499 -4.13 1.69 5.31
C ASP A 499 -3.38 2.79 4.53
N GLU A 500 -4.10 3.50 3.65
CA GLU A 500 -3.55 4.55 2.78
C GLU A 500 -4.52 5.74 2.67
N ASP A 501 -3.96 6.95 2.68
CA ASP A 501 -4.68 8.17 2.31
C ASP A 501 -4.77 8.26 0.77
N SER A 502 -5.57 7.37 0.18
CA SER A 502 -5.59 7.17 -1.27
C SER A 502 -5.95 8.44 -2.03
N LEU A 503 -6.92 9.23 -1.53
CA LEU A 503 -7.43 10.44 -2.19
C LEU A 503 -6.61 11.71 -1.87
N THR A 504 -5.59 11.63 -1.05
CA THR A 504 -4.63 12.74 -0.82
C THR A 504 -3.48 12.73 -1.84
N ARG A 505 -3.48 11.76 -2.76
CA ARG A 505 -2.48 11.66 -3.82
C ARG A 505 -3.17 11.55 -5.17
N GLN A 506 -2.66 12.26 -6.18
CA GLN A 506 -3.25 12.32 -7.53
C GLN A 506 -3.48 10.91 -8.13
N LEU A 507 -2.51 10.01 -8.01
CA LEU A 507 -2.63 8.64 -8.51
C LEU A 507 -3.81 7.88 -7.86
N GLY A 508 -3.97 8.01 -6.55
CA GLY A 508 -5.08 7.35 -5.84
C GLY A 508 -6.44 7.92 -6.23
N SER A 509 -6.54 9.25 -6.38
CA SER A 509 -7.77 9.91 -6.87
C SER A 509 -8.12 9.47 -8.29
N ILE A 510 -7.12 9.34 -9.18
CA ILE A 510 -7.31 8.82 -10.54
C ILE A 510 -7.74 7.35 -10.49
N MET A 511 -7.06 6.52 -9.71
CA MET A 511 -7.37 5.09 -9.59
C MET A 511 -8.82 4.89 -9.11
N PHE A 512 -9.22 5.65 -8.09
CA PHE A 512 -10.59 5.62 -7.59
C PHE A 512 -11.59 6.12 -8.64
N ALA A 513 -11.43 7.34 -9.14
CA ALA A 513 -12.42 7.96 -10.02
C ALA A 513 -12.57 7.24 -11.36
N LEU A 514 -11.43 6.88 -11.99
CA LEU A 514 -11.44 6.27 -13.32
C LEU A 514 -11.92 4.82 -13.27
N LEU A 515 -11.27 3.97 -12.45
CA LEU A 515 -11.58 2.53 -12.46
C LEU A 515 -12.97 2.25 -11.90
N TYR A 516 -13.38 2.99 -10.87
CA TYR A 516 -14.73 2.87 -10.33
C TYR A 516 -15.80 3.34 -11.33
N ALA A 517 -15.58 4.47 -12.02
CA ALA A 517 -16.50 4.94 -13.06
C ALA A 517 -16.64 3.95 -14.23
N LEU A 518 -15.53 3.36 -14.69
CA LEU A 518 -15.55 2.33 -15.76
C LEU A 518 -16.30 1.08 -15.33
N ALA A 519 -16.09 0.61 -14.08
CA ALA A 519 -16.79 -0.55 -13.55
C ALA A 519 -18.31 -0.29 -13.41
N LEU A 520 -18.71 0.91 -12.97
CA LEU A 520 -20.11 1.31 -12.87
C LEU A 520 -20.81 1.34 -14.25
N LEU A 521 -20.11 1.85 -15.28
CA LEU A 521 -20.68 1.83 -16.64
C LEU A 521 -20.81 0.41 -17.20
N LEU A 522 -19.84 -0.47 -16.94
CA LEU A 522 -19.94 -1.89 -17.34
C LEU A 522 -21.12 -2.59 -16.68
N ALA A 523 -21.30 -2.38 -15.38
CA ALA A 523 -22.42 -2.92 -14.63
C ALA A 523 -23.77 -2.43 -15.21
N LYS A 524 -23.89 -1.12 -15.46
CA LYS A 524 -25.09 -0.53 -16.05
C LYS A 524 -25.39 -1.03 -17.47
N GLN A 525 -24.37 -1.24 -18.31
CA GLN A 525 -24.55 -1.78 -19.67
C GLN A 525 -25.04 -3.24 -19.65
N LYS A 526 -24.66 -4.00 -18.62
CA LYS A 526 -25.14 -5.38 -18.42
C LYS A 526 -26.61 -5.44 -18.02
N GLU A 527 -27.12 -4.44 -17.29
CA GLU A 527 -28.53 -4.35 -16.92
C GLU A 527 -29.46 -4.11 -18.12
N LYS A 528 -28.94 -3.56 -19.22
CA LYS A 528 -29.71 -3.27 -20.44
C LYS A 528 -29.73 -4.43 -21.45
N GLN A 529 -28.89 -5.45 -21.26
CA GLN A 529 -28.86 -6.68 -22.04
C GLN A 529 -29.71 -7.78 -21.39
#